data_24ec91dadd58bdb0871155af87bcb9f0
#
_entry.id   24ec91dadd58bdb0871155af87bcb9f0
#
_cell.length_a   1.000
_cell.length_b   1.000
_cell.length_c   1.000
_cell.angle_alpha   90.00
_cell.angle_beta   90.00
_cell.angle_gamma   90.00
#
_symmetry.space_group_name_H-M   'P 1'
#
loop_
_entity.id
_entity.type
_entity.pdbx_description
1 polymer ?
#
loop_
_entity_poly.entity_id
_entity_poly.type
_entity_poly.pdbx_seq_one_letter_code
_entity_poly.pdbx_strand_id
1 'polypeptide(L)'
;MRFLPTLTLSLLLTLAPSLARTEEVKVLVQSSPLAGSQYYALSSVWGDIRPGDKLLLKREPENRHDANAVRVEWNGHQLGYVPRAENRALAAAMDRGDKVEARGARMKRHRNPWQRVEFEVYVIL
;
A
#
# COMPACT_ATOMS: atom_id res chain seq x y z
N MET A 1 -20.62 50.55 -54.38
CA MET A 1 -21.08 49.56 -53.39
C MET A 1 -19.87 48.86 -52.80
N ARG A 2 -19.61 49.13 -51.55
CA ARG A 2 -18.52 48.42 -50.83
C ARG A 2 -19.14 47.35 -49.94
N PHE A 3 -18.87 46.07 -50.23
CA PHE A 3 -19.24 44.98 -49.35
C PHE A 3 -18.17 44.86 -48.24
N LEU A 4 -18.58 45.07 -47.01
CA LEU A 4 -17.74 44.78 -45.84
C LEU A 4 -17.85 43.26 -45.59
N PRO A 5 -16.72 42.54 -45.55
CA PRO A 5 -16.79 41.15 -45.13
C PRO A 5 -17.16 41.10 -43.64
N THR A 6 -18.32 40.50 -43.37
CA THR A 6 -18.66 40.17 -41.99
C THR A 6 -17.72 39.07 -41.51
N LEU A 7 -16.80 39.47 -40.63
CA LEU A 7 -15.94 38.52 -39.93
C LEU A 7 -16.82 37.80 -38.92
N THR A 8 -17.29 36.61 -39.26
CA THR A 8 -17.91 35.74 -38.27
C THR A 8 -16.79 35.11 -37.45
N LEU A 9 -16.60 35.64 -36.25
CA LEU A 9 -15.70 35.06 -35.27
C LEU A 9 -16.36 33.76 -34.75
N SER A 10 -15.99 32.63 -35.35
CA SER A 10 -16.39 31.34 -34.83
C SER A 10 -15.60 31.03 -33.57
N LEU A 11 -16.23 31.21 -32.42
CA LEU A 11 -15.65 30.82 -31.15
C LEU A 11 -15.70 29.30 -31.05
N LEU A 12 -14.61 28.62 -31.41
CA LEU A 12 -14.46 27.18 -31.15
C LEU A 12 -14.25 26.99 -29.66
N LEU A 13 -15.33 26.64 -28.96
CA LEU A 13 -15.26 26.21 -27.58
C LEU A 13 -14.70 24.78 -27.56
N THR A 14 -13.39 24.65 -27.43
CA THR A 14 -12.77 23.34 -27.20
C THR A 14 -13.08 22.93 -25.76
N LEU A 15 -14.07 22.05 -25.60
CA LEU A 15 -14.21 21.32 -24.33
C LEU A 15 -13.02 20.39 -24.19
N ALA A 16 -12.04 20.81 -23.40
CA ALA A 16 -11.01 19.90 -22.94
C ALA A 16 -11.69 18.81 -22.09
N PRO A 17 -11.47 17.50 -22.36
CA PRO A 17 -11.99 16.47 -21.50
C PRO A 17 -11.41 16.69 -20.11
N SER A 18 -12.26 16.98 -19.13
CA SER A 18 -11.84 16.97 -17.74
C SER A 18 -11.47 15.52 -17.40
N LEU A 19 -10.18 15.26 -17.17
CA LEU A 19 -9.73 14.02 -16.55
C LEU A 19 -10.37 13.96 -15.18
N ALA A 20 -11.47 13.20 -15.06
CA ALA A 20 -12.04 12.88 -13.79
C ALA A 20 -10.96 12.14 -12.98
N ARG A 21 -10.38 12.82 -12.00
CA ARG A 21 -9.53 12.15 -11.01
C ARG A 21 -10.43 11.24 -10.20
N THR A 22 -10.29 9.95 -10.42
CA THR A 22 -10.86 8.96 -9.53
C THR A 22 -10.05 9.02 -8.24
N GLU A 23 -10.57 9.70 -7.21
CA GLU A 23 -9.96 9.66 -5.89
C GLU A 23 -10.23 8.29 -5.29
N GLU A 24 -9.17 7.54 -5.02
CA GLU A 24 -9.26 6.31 -4.26
C GLU A 24 -9.47 6.65 -2.78
N VAL A 25 -10.49 6.07 -2.19
CA VAL A 25 -10.70 6.13 -0.75
C VAL A 25 -9.94 4.98 -0.10
N LYS A 26 -8.99 5.31 0.77
CA LYS A 26 -8.20 4.35 1.55
C LYS A 26 -8.62 4.45 3.01
N VAL A 27 -9.03 3.32 3.57
CA VAL A 27 -9.46 3.25 4.96
C VAL A 27 -8.42 2.46 5.76
N LEU A 28 -7.87 3.09 6.79
CA LEU A 28 -6.98 2.43 7.74
C LEU A 28 -7.77 1.39 8.54
N VAL A 29 -7.38 0.13 8.43
CA VAL A 29 -8.08 -0.96 9.11
C VAL A 29 -7.23 -1.66 10.16
N GLN A 30 -5.92 -1.51 10.11
CA GLN A 30 -5.01 -2.21 11.01
C GLN A 30 -3.67 -1.49 11.14
N SER A 31 -3.14 -1.43 12.36
CA SER A 31 -1.74 -1.09 12.65
C SER A 31 -1.12 -2.27 13.39
N SER A 32 0.04 -2.71 12.95
CA SER A 32 0.68 -3.89 13.50
C SER A 32 2.18 -3.74 13.57
N PRO A 33 2.83 -4.36 14.57
CA PRO A 33 4.27 -4.57 14.52
C PRO A 33 4.60 -5.61 13.44
N LEU A 34 5.81 -5.54 12.92
CA LEU A 34 6.33 -6.56 12.01
C LEU A 34 6.86 -7.75 12.82
N ALA A 35 6.37 -8.95 12.51
CA ALA A 35 6.77 -10.18 13.17
C ALA A 35 7.93 -10.85 12.44
N GLY A 36 8.86 -11.41 13.18
CA GLY A 36 9.94 -12.27 12.66
C GLY A 36 11.01 -11.53 11.86
N SER A 37 11.12 -10.22 11.96
CA SER A 37 12.05 -9.42 11.14
C SER A 37 13.52 -9.82 11.32
N GLN A 38 13.90 -10.38 12.47
CA GLN A 38 15.25 -10.85 12.75
C GLN A 38 15.69 -12.04 11.90
N TYR A 39 14.74 -12.74 11.27
CA TYR A 39 15.03 -13.91 10.44
C TYR A 39 15.08 -13.60 8.94
N TYR A 40 14.80 -12.38 8.54
CA TYR A 40 14.64 -11.99 7.14
C TYR A 40 15.51 -10.79 6.77
N ALA A 41 15.19 -10.13 5.67
CA ALA A 41 16.07 -9.15 5.03
C ALA A 41 16.04 -7.74 5.65
N LEU A 42 15.30 -7.49 6.74
CA LEU A 42 15.14 -6.14 7.31
C LEU A 42 16.50 -5.47 7.59
N SER A 43 17.43 -6.18 8.20
CA SER A 43 18.74 -5.60 8.55
C SER A 43 19.55 -5.20 7.30
N SER A 44 19.44 -5.96 6.22
CA SER A 44 20.18 -5.68 4.97
C SER A 44 19.62 -4.50 4.21
N VAL A 45 18.33 -4.17 4.37
CA VAL A 45 17.66 -3.06 3.67
C VAL A 45 17.41 -1.85 4.58
N TRP A 46 17.81 -1.93 5.84
CA TRP A 46 17.53 -0.89 6.84
C TRP A 46 17.99 0.51 6.43
N GLY A 47 19.09 0.60 5.73
CA GLY A 47 19.63 1.88 5.26
C GLY A 47 18.80 2.52 4.14
N ASP A 48 18.02 1.73 3.41
CA ASP A 48 17.28 2.17 2.22
C ASP A 48 15.79 2.35 2.48
N ILE A 49 15.21 1.54 3.36
CA ILE A 49 13.79 1.63 3.69
C ILE A 49 13.48 2.85 4.56
N ARG A 50 12.34 3.49 4.31
CA ARG A 50 11.91 4.70 5.04
C ARG A 50 10.47 4.58 5.53
N PRO A 51 10.10 5.23 6.64
CA PRO A 51 8.69 5.40 7.00
C PRO A 51 7.89 5.99 5.85
N GLY A 52 6.68 5.47 5.63
CA GLY A 52 5.84 5.86 4.50
C GLY A 52 6.03 5.02 3.25
N ASP A 53 7.09 4.23 3.17
CA ASP A 53 7.33 3.35 2.03
C ASP A 53 6.21 2.31 1.91
N LYS A 54 5.84 2.02 0.67
CA LYS A 54 4.87 0.99 0.36
C LYS A 54 5.44 -0.39 0.66
N LEU A 55 4.64 -1.20 1.36
CA LEU A 55 4.93 -2.60 1.64
C LEU A 55 3.95 -3.47 0.86
N LEU A 56 4.43 -4.61 0.39
CA LEU A 56 3.60 -5.59 -0.29
C LEU A 56 3.18 -6.68 0.70
N LEU A 57 1.90 -6.96 0.74
CA LEU A 57 1.34 -8.07 1.52
C LEU A 57 1.09 -9.25 0.60
N LYS A 58 1.61 -10.42 0.97
CA LYS A 58 1.41 -11.67 0.23
C LYS A 58 0.77 -12.73 1.11
N ARG A 59 -0.36 -13.28 0.66
CA ARG A 59 -0.96 -14.44 1.31
C ARG A 59 -0.11 -15.68 1.09
N GLU A 60 0.02 -16.46 2.16
CA GLU A 60 0.63 -17.78 2.13
C GLU A 60 -0.35 -18.82 2.73
N PRO A 61 -1.41 -19.20 2.00
CA PRO A 61 -2.42 -20.11 2.53
C PRO A 61 -1.86 -21.53 2.79
N GLU A 62 -0.75 -21.88 2.15
CA GLU A 62 -0.07 -23.16 2.30
C GLU A 62 1.08 -23.14 3.32
N ASN A 63 1.21 -22.06 4.08
CA ASN A 63 2.22 -21.96 5.12
C ASN A 63 1.97 -23.05 6.18
N ARG A 64 3.00 -23.86 6.45
CA ARG A 64 2.89 -25.01 7.36
C ARG A 64 2.62 -24.62 8.80
N HIS A 65 3.04 -23.44 9.20
CA HIS A 65 2.95 -22.95 10.58
C HIS A 65 1.68 -22.16 10.84
N ASP A 66 1.11 -21.57 9.79
CA ASP A 66 -0.04 -20.68 9.91
C ASP A 66 -0.77 -20.54 8.57
N ALA A 67 -1.97 -21.12 8.49
CA ALA A 67 -2.80 -21.03 7.28
C ALA A 67 -3.28 -19.61 6.98
N ASN A 68 -3.22 -18.70 7.96
CA ASN A 68 -3.56 -17.30 7.80
C ASN A 68 -2.34 -16.41 7.58
N ALA A 69 -1.18 -16.98 7.29
CA ALA A 69 0.04 -16.23 7.12
C ALA A 69 -0.07 -15.17 6.03
N VAL A 70 0.36 -13.97 6.35
CA VAL A 70 0.51 -12.85 5.42
C VAL A 70 1.95 -12.35 5.51
N ARG A 71 2.68 -12.55 4.44
CA ARG A 71 4.08 -12.12 4.32
C ARG A 71 4.14 -10.63 4.00
N VAL A 72 5.11 -9.95 4.60
CA VAL A 72 5.38 -8.53 4.37
C VAL A 72 6.68 -8.38 3.61
N GLU A 73 6.62 -7.71 2.46
CA GLU A 73 7.77 -7.44 1.60
C GLU A 73 7.97 -5.95 1.34
N TRP A 74 9.20 -5.57 1.12
CA TRP A 74 9.58 -4.25 0.63
C TRP A 74 10.53 -4.44 -0.57
N ASN A 75 10.16 -3.85 -1.69
CA ASN A 75 10.97 -3.85 -2.92
C ASN A 75 11.56 -5.23 -3.27
N GLY A 76 10.75 -6.29 -3.18
CA GLY A 76 11.14 -7.67 -3.45
C GLY A 76 11.85 -8.38 -2.29
N HIS A 77 12.10 -7.71 -1.18
CA HIS A 77 12.73 -8.30 0.01
C HIS A 77 11.70 -8.67 1.06
N GLN A 78 11.74 -9.91 1.53
CA GLN A 78 10.90 -10.32 2.64
C GLN A 78 11.40 -9.68 3.93
N LEU A 79 10.53 -8.93 4.60
CA LEU A 79 10.83 -8.29 5.88
C LEU A 79 10.38 -9.09 7.09
N GLY A 80 9.34 -9.88 6.94
CA GLY A 80 8.72 -10.63 8.00
C GLY A 80 7.27 -10.98 7.68
N TYR A 81 6.44 -11.03 8.70
CA TYR A 81 5.03 -11.38 8.62
C TYR A 81 4.16 -10.43 9.42
N VAL A 82 2.89 -10.37 9.06
CA VAL A 82 1.85 -9.83 9.94
C VAL A 82 1.77 -10.74 11.17
N PRO A 83 1.72 -10.20 12.40
CA PRO A 83 1.67 -11.04 13.60
C PRO A 83 0.52 -12.04 13.54
N ARG A 84 0.79 -13.26 13.95
CA ARG A 84 -0.19 -14.35 13.93
C ARG A 84 -1.47 -14.01 14.72
N ALA A 85 -1.33 -13.28 15.82
CA ALA A 85 -2.46 -12.84 16.63
C ALA A 85 -3.36 -11.82 15.93
N GLU A 86 -2.91 -11.20 14.85
CA GLU A 86 -3.58 -10.08 14.17
C GLU A 86 -3.85 -10.32 12.69
N ASN A 87 -3.57 -11.52 12.16
CA ASN A 87 -3.60 -11.75 10.72
C ASN A 87 -4.92 -12.33 10.18
N ARG A 88 -5.77 -12.86 11.05
CA ARG A 88 -6.96 -13.62 10.63
C ARG A 88 -7.93 -12.80 9.78
N ALA A 89 -8.29 -11.62 10.24
CA ALA A 89 -9.22 -10.74 9.53
C ALA A 89 -8.63 -10.24 8.21
N LEU A 90 -7.33 -9.91 8.22
CA LEU A 90 -6.61 -9.48 7.03
C LEU A 90 -6.51 -10.61 6.00
N ALA A 91 -6.16 -11.81 6.42
CA ALA A 91 -6.12 -12.99 5.54
C ALA A 91 -7.48 -13.26 4.90
N ALA A 92 -8.57 -13.18 5.67
CA ALA A 92 -9.93 -13.35 5.17
C ALA A 92 -10.30 -12.27 4.14
N ALA A 93 -9.94 -11.01 4.40
CA ALA A 93 -10.16 -9.91 3.47
C ALA A 93 -9.43 -10.13 2.14
N MET A 94 -8.16 -10.55 2.21
CA MET A 94 -7.37 -10.84 1.02
C MET A 94 -7.94 -12.03 0.24
N ASP A 95 -8.39 -13.07 0.93
CA ASP A 95 -8.93 -14.29 0.30
C ASP A 95 -10.25 -14.02 -0.43
N ARG A 96 -11.08 -13.08 0.04
CA ARG A 96 -12.31 -12.68 -0.68
C ARG A 96 -12.08 -11.64 -1.78
N GLY A 97 -10.82 -11.21 -1.99
CA GLY A 97 -10.46 -10.31 -3.07
C GLY A 97 -10.50 -8.82 -2.73
N ASP A 98 -10.59 -8.46 -1.46
CA ASP A 98 -10.48 -7.06 -1.05
C ASP A 98 -9.11 -6.52 -1.44
N LYS A 99 -9.08 -5.30 -1.97
CA LYS A 99 -7.83 -4.62 -2.31
C LYS A 99 -7.24 -3.98 -1.06
N VAL A 100 -6.05 -4.44 -0.67
CA VAL A 100 -5.35 -3.96 0.52
C VAL A 100 -3.99 -3.36 0.14
N GLU A 101 -3.58 -2.35 0.88
CA GLU A 101 -2.24 -1.75 0.80
C GLU A 101 -1.64 -1.66 2.19
N ALA A 102 -0.32 -1.76 2.26
CA ALA A 102 0.41 -1.55 3.51
C ALA A 102 1.49 -0.49 3.32
N ARG A 103 1.80 0.21 4.40
CA ARG A 103 2.88 1.20 4.47
C ARG A 103 3.62 1.10 5.79
N GLY A 104 4.93 1.30 5.76
CA GLY A 104 5.70 1.51 6.97
C GLY A 104 5.22 2.78 7.69
N ALA A 105 4.93 2.68 8.98
CA ALA A 105 4.48 3.82 9.78
C ALA A 105 5.60 4.34 10.67
N ARG A 106 6.27 3.45 11.39
CA ARG A 106 7.36 3.81 12.28
C ARG A 106 8.48 2.80 12.17
N MET A 107 9.71 3.29 12.12
CA MET A 107 10.91 2.48 12.03
C MET A 107 11.95 3.05 13.00
N LYS A 108 12.47 2.19 13.90
CA LYS A 108 13.58 2.56 14.78
C LYS A 108 14.47 1.36 15.06
N ARG A 109 15.73 1.62 15.24
CA ARG A 109 16.65 0.60 15.72
C ARG A 109 16.28 0.22 17.15
N HIS A 110 16.10 -1.05 17.41
CA HIS A 110 15.74 -1.54 18.73
C HIS A 110 16.26 -2.95 18.95
N ARG A 111 16.64 -3.26 20.18
CA ARG A 111 17.08 -4.59 20.57
C ARG A 111 15.98 -5.62 20.40
N ASN A 112 14.76 -5.25 20.80
CA ASN A 112 13.57 -6.08 20.62
C ASN A 112 13.07 -5.98 19.17
N PRO A 113 13.09 -7.08 18.38
CA PRO A 113 12.64 -7.06 16.98
C PRO A 113 11.20 -6.58 16.81
N TRP A 114 10.32 -6.85 17.76
CA TRP A 114 8.92 -6.41 17.73
C TRP A 114 8.74 -4.89 17.79
N GLN A 115 9.75 -4.15 18.19
CA GLN A 115 9.71 -2.70 18.31
C GLN A 115 10.44 -1.98 17.17
N ARG A 116 10.93 -2.70 16.17
CA ARG A 116 11.71 -2.10 15.08
C ARG A 116 10.85 -1.46 14.02
N VAL A 117 9.78 -2.13 13.62
CA VAL A 117 8.88 -1.67 12.55
C VAL A 117 7.44 -1.80 12.97
N GLU A 118 6.69 -0.74 12.78
CA GLU A 118 5.24 -0.72 12.80
C GLU A 118 4.75 -0.36 11.39
N PHE A 119 3.74 -1.05 10.91
CA PHE A 119 3.14 -0.79 9.61
C PHE A 119 1.63 -0.64 9.72
N GLU A 120 1.06 0.03 8.73
CA GLU A 120 -0.36 0.28 8.62
C GLU A 120 -0.92 -0.43 7.39
N VAL A 121 -2.14 -0.97 7.53
CA VAL A 121 -2.88 -1.63 6.46
C VAL A 121 -4.13 -0.83 6.14
N TYR A 122 -4.35 -0.60 4.86
CA TYR A 122 -5.48 0.13 4.31
C TYR A 122 -6.29 -0.77 3.38
N VAL A 123 -7.60 -0.66 3.45
CA VAL A 123 -8.49 -1.20 2.43
C VAL A 123 -8.83 -0.10 1.44
N ILE A 124 -8.75 -0.41 0.16
CA ILE A 124 -9.06 0.51 -0.92
C ILE A 124 -10.50 0.26 -1.37
N LEU A 125 -11.32 1.29 -1.25
CA LEU A 125 -12.72 1.25 -1.63
C LEU A 125 -12.95 1.67 -3.09
#